data_e77e311afc0fc32b471aa7546db1c448
#
_entry.id   e77e311afc0fc32b471aa7546db1c448
#
_cell.length_a   1.000
_cell.length_b   1.000
_cell.length_c   1.000
_cell.angle_alpha   90.00
_cell.angle_beta   90.00
_cell.angle_gamma   90.00
#
_symmetry.space_group_name_H-M   'P 1'
#
loop_
_entity.id
_entity.type
_entity.pdbx_description
1 polymer ?
#
loop_
_entity_poly.entity_id
_entity_poly.type
_entity_poly.pdbx_seq_one_letter_code
_entity_poly.pdbx_strand_id
1 'polypeptide(L)'
;MELVVRKNDLLRELQLFQGIVERKNTIPILANVLMEAEGDEVKFLATDLEVGLRSKCKATVTKGGTLTLPAKKFYEIVKSLPDTDIRIADDKGGVKIAADRFEARMQTLPREDFPTLPKSGGATTATLPRNAVKEMVAKTQFAITGEDTRYFLNGALFVLRPDEMNLVATDGHRLALVSVTRDGTAKDGDENKAILPKKTLGELGRLLTEGDGDIDYERGENHLFFTAGDRLLISRMIDGQFPAYERVIPKGNDKHIEFERDRLTNAVKRVALMSNERSRAVKFQIDRDKVDVTSSSPDLGEAKETLPVEYAGSPMQICFNAQYVLDFLAAVATDVVSLELKDEVSQAVMKPVGAEGYDYTYVIMPMRL
;
A
#
# COMPACT_ATOMS: atom_id res chain seq x y z
N MET A 1 20.23 10.21 -28.37
CA MET A 1 19.35 11.05 -27.53
C MET A 1 20.18 12.15 -26.88
N GLU A 2 19.65 13.37 -26.80
CA GLU A 2 20.27 14.46 -26.05
C GLU A 2 19.18 15.40 -25.50
N LEU A 3 19.18 15.63 -24.19
CA LEU A 3 18.19 16.45 -23.51
C LEU A 3 18.75 17.18 -22.30
N VAL A 4 18.04 18.21 -21.86
CA VAL A 4 18.27 18.93 -20.61
C VAL A 4 16.96 18.89 -19.79
N VAL A 5 17.06 18.54 -18.52
CA VAL A 5 15.92 18.40 -17.61
C VAL A 5 16.24 19.02 -16.25
N ARG A 6 15.27 19.64 -15.60
CA ARG A 6 15.43 20.14 -14.23
C ARG A 6 15.58 18.99 -13.24
N LYS A 7 16.56 19.12 -12.34
CA LYS A 7 16.83 18.12 -11.31
C LYS A 7 15.58 17.72 -10.52
N ASN A 8 14.83 18.69 -10.02
CA ASN A 8 13.71 18.41 -9.13
C ASN A 8 12.58 17.67 -9.85
N ASP A 9 12.31 17.99 -11.12
CA ASP A 9 11.32 17.28 -11.93
C ASP A 9 11.75 15.84 -12.21
N LEU A 10 13.02 15.66 -12.60
CA LEU A 10 13.60 14.33 -12.83
C LEU A 10 13.63 13.49 -11.54
N LEU A 11 14.08 14.07 -10.44
CA LEU A 11 14.19 13.38 -9.16
C LEU A 11 12.84 12.87 -8.65
N ARG A 12 11.81 13.70 -8.78
CA ARG A 12 10.44 13.34 -8.39
C ARG A 12 9.96 12.09 -9.14
N GLU A 13 10.14 12.05 -10.46
CA GLU A 13 9.75 10.87 -11.25
C GLU A 13 10.63 9.65 -10.92
N LEU A 14 11.96 9.81 -10.86
CA LEU A 14 12.86 8.69 -10.54
C LEU A 14 12.60 8.07 -9.15
N GLN A 15 12.12 8.85 -8.20
CA GLN A 15 11.77 8.35 -6.87
C GLN A 15 10.65 7.32 -6.91
N LEU A 16 9.65 7.50 -7.77
CA LEU A 16 8.54 6.56 -7.93
C LEU A 16 8.99 5.20 -8.47
N PHE A 17 10.01 5.19 -9.33
CA PHE A 17 10.52 3.94 -9.90
C PHE A 17 11.31 3.08 -8.92
N GLN A 18 11.74 3.65 -7.76
CA GLN A 18 12.54 2.89 -6.77
C GLN A 18 11.78 1.73 -6.14
N GLY A 19 10.44 1.77 -6.12
CA GLY A 19 9.61 0.67 -5.65
C GLY A 19 9.29 -0.36 -6.74
N ILE A 20 9.33 0.04 -8.01
CA ILE A 20 9.06 -0.84 -9.14
C ILE A 20 10.26 -1.76 -9.41
N VAL A 21 11.48 -1.18 -9.54
CA VAL A 21 12.69 -1.93 -9.88
C VAL A 21 13.22 -2.74 -8.69
N GLU A 22 13.51 -4.00 -8.90
CA GLU A 22 14.06 -4.89 -7.86
C GLU A 22 15.60 -4.88 -7.83
N ARG A 23 16.17 -5.12 -6.63
CA ARG A 23 17.63 -5.16 -6.45
C ARG A 23 18.28 -6.43 -7.03
N LYS A 24 17.56 -7.54 -6.99
CA LYS A 24 18.01 -8.86 -7.44
C LYS A 24 17.00 -9.42 -8.41
N ASN A 25 17.13 -9.08 -9.68
CA ASN A 25 16.35 -9.70 -10.73
C ASN A 25 17.27 -10.59 -11.58
N THR A 26 16.78 -11.73 -11.97
CA THR A 26 17.48 -12.65 -12.91
C THR A 26 17.54 -12.07 -14.32
N ILE A 27 16.71 -11.08 -14.62
CA ILE A 27 16.64 -10.39 -15.91
C ILE A 27 17.23 -8.98 -15.74
N PRO A 28 18.46 -8.71 -16.18
CA PRO A 28 19.18 -7.46 -15.86
C PRO A 28 18.46 -6.18 -16.31
N ILE A 29 17.74 -6.20 -17.44
CA ILE A 29 17.05 -5.03 -17.98
C ILE A 29 15.95 -4.51 -17.05
N LEU A 30 15.35 -5.36 -16.19
CA LEU A 30 14.31 -4.99 -15.23
C LEU A 30 14.85 -4.15 -14.06
N ALA A 31 16.17 -4.02 -13.92
CA ALA A 31 16.79 -3.07 -13.00
C ALA A 31 16.92 -1.66 -13.60
N ASN A 32 16.61 -1.51 -14.89
CA ASN A 32 16.74 -0.25 -15.61
C ASN A 32 15.39 0.47 -15.71
N VAL A 33 15.47 1.79 -15.83
CA VAL A 33 14.38 2.64 -16.33
C VAL A 33 14.64 2.91 -17.81
N LEU A 34 13.61 2.71 -18.64
CA LEU A 34 13.57 3.12 -20.03
C LEU A 34 13.23 4.61 -20.09
N MET A 35 13.98 5.37 -20.89
CA MET A 35 13.76 6.79 -21.14
C MET A 35 13.51 6.99 -22.63
N GLU A 36 12.46 7.72 -22.98
CA GLU A 36 12.11 8.10 -24.35
C GLU A 36 11.97 9.63 -24.41
N ALA A 37 12.86 10.28 -25.15
CA ALA A 37 12.86 11.74 -25.33
C ALA A 37 12.26 12.10 -26.68
N GLU A 38 11.18 12.90 -26.66
CA GLU A 38 10.47 13.34 -27.85
C GLU A 38 9.78 14.70 -27.59
N GLY A 39 9.84 15.59 -28.55
CA GLY A 39 9.23 16.92 -28.43
C GLY A 39 9.86 17.73 -27.31
N ASP A 40 9.09 18.10 -26.30
CA ASP A 40 9.51 18.88 -25.12
C ASP A 40 9.37 18.09 -23.80
N GLU A 41 9.33 16.76 -23.89
CA GLU A 41 9.18 15.90 -22.74
C GLU A 41 10.11 14.67 -22.79
N VAL A 42 10.38 14.12 -21.63
CA VAL A 42 11.00 12.80 -21.47
C VAL A 42 10.01 11.87 -20.73
N LYS A 43 9.76 10.73 -21.32
CA LYS A 43 8.90 9.65 -20.78
C LYS A 43 9.78 8.62 -20.11
N PHE A 44 9.31 8.08 -19.01
CA PHE A 44 9.97 7.03 -18.24
C PHE A 44 9.08 5.80 -18.14
N LEU A 45 9.71 4.64 -18.16
CA LEU A 45 9.03 3.36 -17.97
C LEU A 45 9.91 2.41 -17.19
N ALA A 46 9.38 1.78 -16.15
CA ALA A 46 9.99 0.64 -15.48
C ALA A 46 8.95 -0.44 -15.14
N THR A 47 9.41 -1.67 -15.00
CA THR A 47 8.57 -2.81 -14.67
C THR A 47 9.38 -3.94 -14.06
N ASP A 48 8.70 -4.77 -13.25
CA ASP A 48 9.18 -6.08 -12.79
C ASP A 48 8.40 -7.24 -13.42
N LEU A 49 7.59 -6.95 -14.46
CA LEU A 49 6.66 -7.82 -15.18
C LEU A 49 5.29 -8.01 -14.49
N GLU A 50 5.17 -7.74 -13.19
CA GLU A 50 3.90 -7.75 -12.48
C GLU A 50 3.32 -6.35 -12.34
N VAL A 51 4.19 -5.40 -12.01
CA VAL A 51 3.84 -3.98 -11.87
C VAL A 51 4.70 -3.16 -12.81
N GLY A 52 4.09 -2.25 -13.54
CA GLY A 52 4.76 -1.27 -14.39
C GLY A 52 4.31 0.15 -14.03
N LEU A 53 5.20 1.09 -14.21
CA LEU A 53 4.92 2.51 -14.04
C LEU A 53 5.42 3.28 -15.27
N ARG A 54 4.54 4.11 -15.82
CA ARG A 54 4.87 5.13 -16.81
C ARG A 54 4.72 6.50 -16.18
N SER A 55 5.66 7.37 -16.46
CA SER A 55 5.56 8.79 -16.10
C SER A 55 6.27 9.65 -17.13
N LYS A 56 6.17 10.96 -17.00
CA LYS A 56 6.87 11.91 -17.85
C LYS A 56 7.16 13.21 -17.11
N CYS A 57 8.16 13.93 -17.58
CA CYS A 57 8.38 15.31 -17.16
C CYS A 57 8.86 16.15 -18.35
N LYS A 58 8.77 17.47 -18.20
CA LYS A 58 9.24 18.42 -19.22
C LYS A 58 10.76 18.34 -19.34
N ALA A 59 11.23 18.44 -20.58
CA ALA A 59 12.66 18.46 -20.90
C ALA A 59 12.88 19.28 -22.17
N THR A 60 14.06 19.92 -22.28
CA THR A 60 14.49 20.50 -23.54
C THR A 60 15.24 19.43 -24.35
N VAL A 61 14.58 18.88 -25.36
CA VAL A 61 15.10 17.80 -26.18
C VAL A 61 15.76 18.38 -27.43
N THR A 62 17.09 18.26 -27.54
CA THR A 62 17.85 18.67 -28.74
C THR A 62 17.97 17.53 -29.74
N LYS A 63 17.97 16.26 -29.26
CA LYS A 63 17.96 15.07 -30.11
C LYS A 63 17.09 14.00 -29.47
N GLY A 64 15.98 13.66 -30.11
CA GLY A 64 15.11 12.58 -29.69
C GLY A 64 15.82 11.21 -29.67
N GLY A 65 15.18 10.25 -29.01
CA GLY A 65 15.70 8.89 -28.96
C GLY A 65 15.29 8.16 -27.69
N THR A 66 15.82 6.95 -27.55
CA THR A 66 15.47 6.03 -26.45
C THR A 66 16.74 5.43 -25.86
N LEU A 67 16.81 5.32 -24.55
CA LEU A 67 17.90 4.65 -23.83
C LEU A 67 17.39 4.00 -22.53
N THR A 68 18.20 3.14 -21.94
CA THR A 68 17.91 2.53 -20.63
C THR A 68 19.03 2.87 -19.65
N LEU A 69 18.70 3.09 -18.37
CA LEU A 69 19.67 3.36 -17.32
C LEU A 69 19.34 2.55 -16.05
N PRO A 70 20.37 2.06 -15.31
CA PRO A 70 20.17 1.44 -14.01
C PRO A 70 19.45 2.41 -13.05
N ALA A 71 18.16 2.14 -12.78
CA ALA A 71 17.25 3.08 -12.15
C ALA A 71 17.72 3.57 -10.78
N LYS A 72 18.22 2.65 -9.95
CA LYS A 72 18.70 3.00 -8.59
C LYS A 72 19.93 3.89 -8.62
N LYS A 73 20.91 3.52 -9.45
CA LYS A 73 22.13 4.29 -9.55
C LYS A 73 21.89 5.67 -10.17
N PHE A 74 21.02 5.72 -11.16
CA PHE A 74 20.62 6.98 -11.77
C PHE A 74 19.92 7.90 -10.75
N TYR A 75 18.97 7.34 -9.98
CA TYR A 75 18.33 8.06 -8.88
C TYR A 75 19.33 8.58 -7.83
N GLU A 76 20.30 7.75 -7.38
CA GLU A 76 21.32 8.15 -6.42
C GLU A 76 22.16 9.31 -6.93
N ILE A 77 22.57 9.26 -8.20
CA ILE A 77 23.33 10.35 -8.85
C ILE A 77 22.50 11.62 -8.84
N VAL A 78 21.29 11.59 -9.41
CA VAL A 78 20.41 12.76 -9.50
C VAL A 78 20.11 13.36 -8.12
N LYS A 79 19.85 12.50 -7.13
CA LYS A 79 19.60 12.93 -5.75
C LYS A 79 20.78 13.68 -5.14
N SER A 80 22.01 13.27 -5.45
CA SER A 80 23.23 13.88 -4.89
C SER A 80 23.63 15.22 -5.51
N LEU A 81 23.08 15.55 -6.70
CA LEU A 81 23.40 16.78 -7.40
C LEU A 81 22.77 18.01 -6.71
N PRO A 82 23.36 19.21 -6.88
CA PRO A 82 22.71 20.47 -6.49
C PRO A 82 21.45 20.71 -7.32
N ASP A 83 20.63 21.69 -6.94
CA ASP A 83 19.46 22.09 -7.72
C ASP A 83 19.92 22.84 -8.98
N THR A 84 19.97 22.13 -10.10
CA THR A 84 20.46 22.62 -11.39
C THR A 84 19.85 21.85 -12.54
N ASP A 85 20.11 22.29 -13.75
CA ASP A 85 19.76 21.57 -14.97
C ASP A 85 20.73 20.41 -15.21
N ILE A 86 20.19 19.26 -15.58
CA ILE A 86 20.93 18.02 -15.85
C ILE A 86 20.88 17.76 -17.36
N ARG A 87 22.05 17.65 -17.98
CA ARG A 87 22.18 17.22 -19.37
C ARG A 87 22.42 15.72 -19.44
N ILE A 88 21.65 15.05 -20.27
CA ILE A 88 21.73 13.60 -20.52
C ILE A 88 21.94 13.41 -22.03
N ALA A 89 22.98 12.70 -22.42
CA ALA A 89 23.32 12.49 -23.82
C ALA A 89 23.90 11.10 -24.07
N ASP A 90 23.61 10.52 -25.24
CA ASP A 90 24.29 9.32 -25.72
C ASP A 90 25.80 9.59 -25.89
N ASP A 91 26.64 8.69 -25.43
CA ASP A 91 28.07 8.76 -25.54
C ASP A 91 28.75 7.40 -25.77
N LYS A 92 29.13 7.09 -27.01
CA LYS A 92 29.96 5.94 -27.42
C LYS A 92 29.69 4.61 -26.68
N GLY A 93 28.41 4.19 -26.66
CA GLY A 93 27.99 2.93 -26.01
C GLY A 93 27.64 3.06 -24.53
N GLY A 94 27.44 4.29 -24.02
CA GLY A 94 26.94 4.62 -22.71
C GLY A 94 26.12 5.89 -22.74
N VAL A 95 25.84 6.42 -21.56
CA VAL A 95 25.09 7.67 -21.37
C VAL A 95 25.91 8.59 -20.50
N LYS A 96 26.17 9.80 -20.99
CA LYS A 96 26.81 10.87 -20.22
C LYS A 96 25.74 11.67 -19.50
N ILE A 97 25.95 11.88 -18.19
CA ILE A 97 25.14 12.71 -17.33
C ILE A 97 26.03 13.85 -16.83
N ALA A 98 25.64 15.07 -17.11
CA ALA A 98 26.40 16.24 -16.71
C ALA A 98 25.54 17.29 -16.00
N ALA A 99 26.03 17.85 -14.92
CA ALA A 99 25.36 18.88 -14.14
C ALA A 99 26.41 19.77 -13.43
N ASP A 100 26.43 21.07 -13.73
CA ASP A 100 27.46 22.01 -13.26
C ASP A 100 28.88 21.49 -13.55
N ARG A 101 29.66 21.13 -12.54
CA ARG A 101 31.03 20.59 -12.65
C ARG A 101 31.06 19.05 -12.55
N PHE A 102 29.91 18.40 -12.36
CA PHE A 102 29.83 16.96 -12.26
C PHE A 102 29.62 16.33 -13.63
N GLU A 103 30.37 15.29 -13.91
CA GLU A 103 30.17 14.41 -15.07
C GLU A 103 30.22 12.94 -14.65
N ALA A 104 29.27 12.17 -15.12
CA ALA A 104 29.27 10.72 -14.97
C ALA A 104 28.98 10.06 -16.31
N ARG A 105 29.51 8.86 -16.48
CA ARG A 105 29.18 8.00 -17.61
C ARG A 105 28.58 6.70 -17.08
N MET A 106 27.38 6.38 -17.52
CA MET A 106 26.68 5.16 -17.15
C MET A 106 26.61 4.20 -18.33
N GLN A 107 26.68 2.90 -18.03
CA GLN A 107 26.39 1.86 -19.00
C GLN A 107 24.90 1.79 -19.26
N THR A 108 24.54 1.43 -20.48
CA THR A 108 23.16 1.22 -20.92
C THR A 108 22.99 -0.23 -21.39
N LEU A 109 21.77 -0.72 -21.34
CA LEU A 109 21.40 -2.00 -21.96
C LEU A 109 20.55 -1.73 -23.21
N PRO A 110 20.54 -2.65 -24.19
CA PRO A 110 19.76 -2.49 -25.41
C PRO A 110 18.27 -2.26 -25.10
N ARG A 111 17.66 -1.33 -25.82
CA ARG A 111 16.22 -1.04 -25.68
C ARG A 111 15.36 -2.26 -26.03
N GLU A 112 15.84 -3.06 -26.96
CA GLU A 112 15.15 -4.25 -27.47
C GLU A 112 14.94 -5.31 -26.41
N ASP A 113 15.77 -5.32 -25.36
CA ASP A 113 15.65 -6.23 -24.22
C ASP A 113 14.56 -5.76 -23.23
N PHE A 114 14.09 -4.52 -23.36
CA PHE A 114 13.07 -3.98 -22.44
C PHE A 114 11.69 -4.52 -22.81
N PRO A 115 10.93 -5.11 -21.84
CA PRO A 115 9.66 -5.76 -22.14
C PRO A 115 8.60 -4.76 -22.59
N THR A 116 7.72 -5.21 -23.48
CA THR A 116 6.54 -4.46 -23.87
C THR A 116 5.48 -4.59 -22.79
N LEU A 117 5.05 -3.47 -22.24
CA LEU A 117 3.97 -3.44 -21.27
C LEU A 117 2.59 -3.43 -21.94
N PRO A 118 1.58 -4.00 -21.28
CA PRO A 118 0.19 -3.90 -21.71
C PRO A 118 -0.20 -2.44 -21.95
N LYS A 119 -1.03 -2.24 -22.96
CA LYS A 119 -1.61 -0.93 -23.23
C LYS A 119 -2.99 -0.86 -22.59
N SER A 120 -3.30 0.29 -21.99
CA SER A 120 -4.66 0.64 -21.64
C SER A 120 -5.53 0.64 -22.91
N GLY A 121 -6.74 0.13 -22.80
CA GLY A 121 -7.74 0.18 -23.86
C GLY A 121 -8.33 1.59 -24.05
N GLY A 122 -8.05 2.50 -23.11
CA GLY A 122 -8.53 3.88 -23.09
C GLY A 122 -9.98 4.03 -22.62
N ALA A 123 -10.59 2.95 -22.14
CA ALA A 123 -11.95 2.99 -21.60
C ALA A 123 -11.91 3.00 -20.07
N THR A 124 -12.01 4.17 -19.46
CA THR A 124 -12.10 4.33 -18.02
C THR A 124 -13.29 3.55 -17.46
N THR A 125 -13.04 2.60 -16.58
CA THR A 125 -14.08 1.83 -15.88
C THR A 125 -14.76 2.71 -14.82
N ALA A 126 -13.95 3.48 -14.09
CA ALA A 126 -14.43 4.45 -13.11
C ALA A 126 -13.38 5.52 -12.81
N THR A 127 -13.84 6.71 -12.46
CA THR A 127 -13.02 7.73 -11.82
C THR A 127 -13.19 7.59 -10.31
N LEU A 128 -12.07 7.52 -9.57
CA LEU A 128 -12.02 7.24 -8.15
C LEU A 128 -11.44 8.43 -7.39
N PRO A 129 -12.04 8.84 -6.26
CA PRO A 129 -11.49 9.89 -5.42
C PRO A 129 -10.11 9.50 -4.88
N ARG A 130 -9.07 10.27 -5.20
CA ARG A 130 -7.67 10.03 -4.83
C ARG A 130 -7.49 9.77 -3.33
N ASN A 131 -8.04 10.63 -2.48
CA ASN A 131 -7.87 10.53 -1.04
C ASN A 131 -8.56 9.30 -0.47
N ALA A 132 -9.73 8.93 -1.00
CA ALA A 132 -10.43 7.73 -0.59
C ALA A 132 -9.61 6.46 -0.91
N VAL A 133 -9.08 6.34 -2.13
CA VAL A 133 -8.22 5.19 -2.50
C VAL A 133 -6.96 5.14 -1.64
N LYS A 134 -6.31 6.28 -1.39
CA LYS A 134 -5.14 6.37 -0.52
C LYS A 134 -5.45 5.89 0.90
N GLU A 135 -6.57 6.32 1.48
CA GLU A 135 -7.04 5.88 2.80
C GLU A 135 -7.34 4.38 2.82
N MET A 136 -8.06 3.87 1.81
CA MET A 136 -8.36 2.44 1.71
C MET A 136 -7.08 1.59 1.68
N VAL A 137 -6.09 1.99 0.88
CA VAL A 137 -4.80 1.31 0.80
C VAL A 137 -4.07 1.33 2.15
N ALA A 138 -3.98 2.49 2.79
CA ALA A 138 -3.29 2.63 4.07
C ALA A 138 -3.91 1.78 5.19
N LYS A 139 -5.25 1.61 5.16
CA LYS A 139 -6.00 0.87 6.17
C LYS A 139 -6.09 -0.64 5.92
N THR A 140 -5.63 -1.15 4.79
CA THR A 140 -5.78 -2.57 4.44
C THR A 140 -4.49 -3.29 4.10
N GLN A 141 -3.50 -2.63 3.46
CA GLN A 141 -2.31 -3.30 2.92
C GLN A 141 -1.48 -4.08 3.95
N PHE A 142 -1.50 -3.67 5.22
CA PHE A 142 -0.75 -4.34 6.29
C PHE A 142 -1.35 -5.72 6.66
N ALA A 143 -2.62 -5.96 6.34
CA ALA A 143 -3.31 -7.23 6.57
C ALA A 143 -3.10 -8.24 5.42
N ILE A 144 -2.37 -7.87 4.36
CA ILE A 144 -2.04 -8.77 3.27
C ILE A 144 -0.85 -9.65 3.66
N THR A 145 -0.92 -10.94 3.36
CA THR A 145 0.22 -11.85 3.56
C THR A 145 1.44 -11.46 2.73
N GLY A 146 2.63 -11.89 3.14
CA GLY A 146 3.84 -11.69 2.35
C GLY A 146 4.00 -12.77 1.29
N GLU A 147 3.93 -14.02 1.70
CA GLU A 147 4.12 -15.21 0.88
C GLU A 147 3.25 -16.34 1.45
N ASP A 148 2.01 -16.45 1.00
CA ASP A 148 1.11 -17.54 1.38
C ASP A 148 0.94 -18.49 0.19
N THR A 149 0.83 -19.80 0.45
CA THR A 149 0.50 -20.80 -0.56
C THR A 149 -0.88 -20.58 -1.16
N ARG A 150 -1.77 -19.95 -0.42
CA ARG A 150 -3.04 -19.41 -0.89
C ARG A 150 -2.77 -18.06 -1.58
N TYR A 151 -2.22 -18.10 -2.77
CA TYR A 151 -1.72 -16.94 -3.51
C TYR A 151 -2.71 -15.78 -3.63
N PHE A 152 -4.02 -16.06 -3.60
CA PHE A 152 -5.08 -15.03 -3.60
C PHE A 152 -5.08 -14.17 -2.33
N LEU A 153 -4.41 -14.57 -1.24
CA LEU A 153 -4.21 -13.76 -0.04
C LEU A 153 -2.96 -12.85 -0.11
N ASN A 154 -2.13 -12.99 -1.15
CA ASN A 154 -0.99 -12.11 -1.38
C ASN A 154 -1.40 -10.76 -2.00
N GLY A 155 -2.68 -10.48 -2.02
CA GLY A 155 -3.29 -9.23 -2.46
C GLY A 155 -4.54 -8.88 -1.67
N ALA A 156 -5.12 -7.73 -1.98
CA ALA A 156 -6.42 -7.29 -1.45
C ALA A 156 -7.50 -7.32 -2.53
N LEU A 157 -8.69 -7.71 -2.15
CA LEU A 157 -9.87 -7.67 -3.02
C LEU A 157 -10.39 -6.23 -3.10
N PHE A 158 -10.36 -5.66 -4.29
CA PHE A 158 -11.04 -4.43 -4.62
C PHE A 158 -12.39 -4.75 -5.24
N VAL A 159 -13.46 -4.22 -4.66
CA VAL A 159 -14.83 -4.36 -5.12
C VAL A 159 -15.36 -2.98 -5.46
N LEU A 160 -15.72 -2.78 -6.72
CA LEU A 160 -16.29 -1.54 -7.20
C LEU A 160 -17.75 -1.77 -7.58
N ARG A 161 -18.64 -1.04 -6.92
CA ARG A 161 -20.07 -0.95 -7.20
C ARG A 161 -20.44 0.47 -7.63
N PRO A 162 -21.65 0.69 -8.16
CA PRO A 162 -22.12 2.03 -8.55
C PRO A 162 -21.99 3.07 -7.44
N ASP A 163 -22.39 2.72 -6.24
CA ASP A 163 -22.56 3.57 -5.07
C ASP A 163 -21.50 3.35 -3.97
N GLU A 164 -20.66 2.33 -4.13
CA GLU A 164 -19.71 1.94 -3.10
C GLU A 164 -18.42 1.36 -3.69
N MET A 165 -17.32 1.56 -3.03
CA MET A 165 -16.08 0.84 -3.27
C MET A 165 -15.53 0.25 -1.98
N ASN A 166 -15.08 -1.01 -2.04
CA ASN A 166 -14.55 -1.76 -0.91
C ASN A 166 -13.14 -2.25 -1.21
N LEU A 167 -12.27 -2.20 -0.22
CA LEU A 167 -10.96 -2.84 -0.25
C LEU A 167 -10.85 -3.78 0.95
N VAL A 168 -10.57 -5.05 0.69
CA VAL A 168 -10.53 -6.11 1.71
C VAL A 168 -9.21 -6.84 1.67
N ALA A 169 -8.55 -6.96 2.80
CA ALA A 169 -7.32 -7.74 2.95
C ALA A 169 -7.41 -8.67 4.15
N THR A 170 -6.83 -9.86 4.04
CA THR A 170 -6.74 -10.83 5.14
C THR A 170 -5.53 -11.74 4.98
N ASP A 171 -4.97 -12.17 6.10
CA ASP A 171 -3.94 -13.19 6.21
C ASP A 171 -4.49 -14.51 6.85
N GLY A 172 -5.81 -14.57 7.09
CA GLY A 172 -6.48 -15.68 7.77
C GLY A 172 -6.51 -15.57 9.30
N HIS A 173 -5.78 -14.62 9.88
CA HIS A 173 -5.78 -14.33 11.32
C HIS A 173 -6.44 -12.98 11.65
N ARG A 174 -6.47 -12.10 10.69
CA ARG A 174 -7.10 -10.78 10.75
C ARG A 174 -7.67 -10.42 9.39
N LEU A 175 -8.62 -9.51 9.37
CA LEU A 175 -9.23 -8.97 8.16
C LEU A 175 -9.45 -7.48 8.31
N ALA A 176 -9.04 -6.73 7.30
CA ALA A 176 -9.27 -5.30 7.20
C ALA A 176 -10.21 -5.02 6.03
N LEU A 177 -11.35 -4.39 6.29
CA LEU A 177 -12.34 -3.98 5.29
C LEU A 177 -12.58 -2.48 5.43
N VAL A 178 -12.33 -1.76 4.35
CA VAL A 178 -12.69 -0.35 4.22
C VAL A 178 -13.72 -0.19 3.12
N SER A 179 -14.81 0.49 3.43
CA SER A 179 -15.90 0.83 2.51
C SER A 179 -16.01 2.34 2.37
N VAL A 180 -16.14 2.82 1.15
CA VAL A 180 -16.33 4.24 0.84
C VAL A 180 -17.52 4.39 -0.10
N THR A 181 -18.46 5.22 0.28
CA THR A 181 -19.58 5.61 -0.59
C THR A 181 -19.05 6.48 -1.73
N ARG A 182 -19.61 6.31 -2.91
CA ARG A 182 -19.27 7.11 -4.09
C ARG A 182 -20.52 7.57 -4.83
N ASP A 183 -20.45 8.73 -5.42
CA ASP A 183 -21.46 9.23 -6.35
C ASP A 183 -21.06 8.80 -7.77
N GLY A 184 -21.26 7.55 -8.10
CA GLY A 184 -20.87 7.01 -9.41
C GLY A 184 -22.08 6.59 -10.22
N THR A 185 -22.20 7.10 -11.42
CA THR A 185 -22.98 6.46 -12.48
C THR A 185 -22.15 5.32 -13.04
N ALA A 186 -22.07 4.19 -12.34
CA ALA A 186 -21.61 2.99 -13.00
C ALA A 186 -22.67 2.64 -14.04
N LYS A 187 -22.25 2.58 -15.28
CA LYS A 187 -23.07 1.98 -16.33
C LYS A 187 -23.20 0.51 -15.96
N ASP A 188 -24.44 0.13 -15.67
CA ASP A 188 -24.91 -1.23 -15.46
C ASP A 188 -24.36 -2.01 -14.26
N GLY A 189 -25.26 -2.42 -13.44
CA GLY A 189 -25.42 -3.45 -12.42
C GLY A 189 -24.33 -4.47 -12.10
N ASP A 190 -23.19 -4.44 -12.71
CA ASP A 190 -22.13 -5.42 -12.55
C ASP A 190 -21.09 -4.96 -11.52
N GLU A 191 -21.03 -5.71 -10.43
CA GLU A 191 -19.97 -5.63 -9.45
C GLU A 191 -18.62 -5.95 -10.11
N ASN A 192 -17.69 -4.99 -10.10
CA ASN A 192 -16.34 -5.19 -10.62
C ASN A 192 -15.41 -5.62 -9.48
N LYS A 193 -14.87 -6.83 -9.56
CA LYS A 193 -13.97 -7.41 -8.54
C LYS A 193 -12.59 -7.67 -9.13
N ALA A 194 -11.54 -7.28 -8.40
CA ALA A 194 -10.17 -7.58 -8.75
C ALA A 194 -9.32 -7.79 -7.50
N ILE A 195 -8.40 -8.77 -7.53
CA ILE A 195 -7.41 -8.94 -6.46
C ILE A 195 -6.14 -8.21 -6.86
N LEU A 196 -5.82 -7.14 -6.12
CA LEU A 196 -4.64 -6.32 -6.34
C LEU A 196 -3.46 -6.86 -5.54
N PRO A 197 -2.31 -7.16 -6.17
CA PRO A 197 -1.12 -7.59 -5.45
C PRO A 197 -0.67 -6.58 -4.40
N LYS A 198 -0.07 -7.06 -3.31
CA LYS A 198 0.47 -6.22 -2.24
C LYS A 198 1.41 -5.14 -2.75
N LYS A 199 2.31 -5.49 -3.69
CA LYS A 199 3.24 -4.55 -4.31
C LYS A 199 2.51 -3.43 -5.05
N THR A 200 1.48 -3.78 -5.82
CA THR A 200 0.65 -2.79 -6.53
C THR A 200 0.03 -1.78 -5.59
N LEU A 201 -0.54 -2.25 -4.47
CA LEU A 201 -1.14 -1.36 -3.47
C LEU A 201 -0.09 -0.44 -2.82
N GLY A 202 1.11 -0.96 -2.55
CA GLY A 202 2.21 -0.15 -2.04
C GLY A 202 2.64 0.95 -3.03
N GLU A 203 2.77 0.61 -4.31
CA GLU A 203 3.15 1.58 -5.34
C GLU A 203 2.00 2.56 -5.66
N LEU A 204 0.75 2.09 -5.65
CA LEU A 204 -0.42 2.95 -5.76
C LEU A 204 -0.46 3.96 -4.61
N GLY A 205 -0.28 3.52 -3.37
CA GLY A 205 -0.20 4.40 -2.22
C GLY A 205 0.88 5.49 -2.35
N ARG A 206 2.07 5.13 -2.88
CA ARG A 206 3.14 6.10 -3.16
C ARG A 206 2.77 7.07 -4.28
N LEU A 207 2.19 6.56 -5.36
CA LEU A 207 1.73 7.37 -6.49
C LEU A 207 0.72 8.43 -6.06
N LEU A 208 -0.13 8.10 -5.08
CA LEU A 208 -1.21 8.95 -4.59
C LEU A 208 -0.78 9.94 -3.48
N THR A 209 0.49 9.91 -3.05
CA THR A 209 0.99 10.89 -2.05
C THR A 209 1.14 12.29 -2.60
N GLU A 210 1.36 12.42 -3.91
CA GLU A 210 1.58 13.70 -4.58
C GLU A 210 0.50 13.95 -5.63
N GLY A 211 0.20 15.21 -5.86
CA GLY A 211 -0.77 15.69 -6.87
C GLY A 211 -2.20 15.74 -6.35
N ASP A 212 -3.01 16.42 -7.13
CA ASP A 212 -4.42 16.67 -6.87
C ASP A 212 -5.31 15.96 -7.89
N GLY A 213 -6.60 15.93 -7.64
CA GLY A 213 -7.61 15.37 -8.52
C GLY A 213 -7.78 13.85 -8.40
N ASP A 214 -8.83 13.37 -9.01
CA ASP A 214 -9.21 11.97 -9.00
C ASP A 214 -8.29 11.13 -9.88
N ILE A 215 -8.42 9.82 -9.77
CA ILE A 215 -7.67 8.86 -10.56
C ILE A 215 -8.61 8.08 -11.47
N ASP A 216 -8.19 7.86 -12.71
CA ASP A 216 -8.91 7.01 -13.61
C ASP A 216 -8.48 5.56 -13.42
N TYR A 217 -9.45 4.71 -13.19
CA TYR A 217 -9.30 3.27 -13.07
C TYR A 217 -9.85 2.59 -14.33
N GLU A 218 -9.04 1.75 -14.94
CA GLU A 218 -9.44 0.89 -16.04
C GLU A 218 -9.13 -0.56 -15.68
N ARG A 219 -10.12 -1.44 -15.91
CA ARG A 219 -9.97 -2.87 -15.81
C ARG A 219 -9.85 -3.47 -17.20
N GLY A 220 -8.68 -4.02 -17.51
CA GLY A 220 -8.48 -4.91 -18.64
C GLY A 220 -8.78 -6.37 -18.30
N GLU A 221 -8.46 -7.28 -19.21
CA GLU A 221 -8.69 -8.72 -19.03
C GLU A 221 -7.88 -9.28 -17.85
N ASN A 222 -6.56 -9.07 -17.84
CA ASN A 222 -5.63 -9.57 -16.82
C ASN A 222 -4.83 -8.45 -16.14
N HIS A 223 -5.11 -7.19 -16.46
CA HIS A 223 -4.37 -6.04 -15.97
C HIS A 223 -5.30 -4.94 -15.50
N LEU A 224 -4.82 -4.19 -14.54
CA LEU A 224 -5.44 -2.99 -14.01
C LEU A 224 -4.57 -1.79 -14.35
N PHE A 225 -5.21 -0.67 -14.64
CA PHE A 225 -4.55 0.57 -14.98
C PHE A 225 -5.08 1.68 -14.07
N PHE A 226 -4.16 2.41 -13.44
CA PHE A 226 -4.48 3.54 -12.58
C PHE A 226 -3.76 4.77 -13.14
N THR A 227 -4.52 5.71 -13.67
CA THR A 227 -3.98 6.96 -14.23
C THR A 227 -4.16 8.08 -13.21
N ALA A 228 -3.08 8.73 -12.83
CA ALA A 228 -3.06 9.86 -11.91
C ALA A 228 -2.25 11.01 -12.55
N GLY A 229 -2.94 11.93 -13.24
CA GLY A 229 -2.30 12.95 -14.06
C GLY A 229 -1.46 12.32 -15.19
N ASP A 230 -0.18 12.67 -15.25
CA ASP A 230 0.77 12.16 -16.25
C ASP A 230 1.37 10.78 -15.91
N ARG A 231 0.90 10.14 -14.86
CA ARG A 231 1.43 8.87 -14.34
C ARG A 231 0.43 7.74 -14.54
N LEU A 232 0.90 6.61 -15.03
CA LEU A 232 0.11 5.41 -15.25
C LEU A 232 0.77 4.21 -14.55
N LEU A 233 0.12 3.72 -13.50
CA LEU A 233 0.47 2.46 -12.86
C LEU A 233 -0.28 1.32 -13.54
N ILE A 234 0.45 0.29 -13.93
CA ILE A 234 -0.05 -0.92 -14.60
C ILE A 234 0.19 -2.08 -13.65
N SER A 235 -0.82 -2.88 -13.39
CA SER A 235 -0.70 -4.05 -12.51
C SER A 235 -1.31 -5.27 -13.14
N ARG A 236 -0.61 -6.39 -13.06
CA ARG A 236 -1.24 -7.70 -13.27
C ARG A 236 -2.17 -8.00 -12.09
N MET A 237 -3.35 -8.57 -12.36
CA MET A 237 -4.25 -9.06 -11.31
C MET A 237 -3.77 -10.41 -10.78
N ILE A 238 -4.09 -10.70 -9.53
CA ILE A 238 -3.99 -12.06 -9.00
C ILE A 238 -5.23 -12.83 -9.46
N ASP A 239 -5.00 -13.95 -10.14
CA ASP A 239 -6.07 -14.87 -10.51
C ASP A 239 -6.55 -15.64 -9.28
N GLY A 240 -7.84 -15.99 -9.25
CA GLY A 240 -8.43 -16.82 -8.20
C GLY A 240 -9.64 -16.20 -7.55
N GLN A 241 -10.19 -16.95 -6.59
CA GLN A 241 -11.37 -16.53 -5.85
C GLN A 241 -10.96 -16.09 -4.44
N PHE A 242 -11.20 -14.83 -4.11
CA PHE A 242 -11.01 -14.32 -2.75
C PHE A 242 -12.06 -14.98 -1.81
N PRO A 243 -11.68 -15.28 -0.55
CA PRO A 243 -12.62 -15.87 0.41
C PRO A 243 -13.90 -15.04 0.60
N ALA A 244 -15.01 -15.71 0.94
CA ALA A 244 -16.26 -15.05 1.28
C ALA A 244 -16.12 -14.32 2.63
N TYR A 245 -15.46 -13.18 2.60
CA TYR A 245 -15.04 -12.40 3.77
C TYR A 245 -16.22 -11.91 4.62
N GLU A 246 -17.39 -11.72 4.03
CA GLU A 246 -18.59 -11.29 4.72
C GLU A 246 -19.03 -12.31 5.80
N ARG A 247 -18.66 -13.59 5.63
CA ARG A 247 -18.93 -14.65 6.60
C ARG A 247 -18.01 -14.64 7.82
N VAL A 248 -16.86 -13.99 7.68
CA VAL A 248 -15.87 -13.88 8.76
C VAL A 248 -16.19 -12.72 9.69
N ILE A 249 -16.92 -11.72 9.23
CA ILE A 249 -17.32 -10.56 10.03
C ILE A 249 -18.39 -10.98 11.02
N PRO A 250 -18.13 -10.95 12.34
CA PRO A 250 -19.11 -11.39 13.34
C PRO A 250 -20.31 -10.45 13.39
N LYS A 251 -21.50 -11.04 13.58
CA LYS A 251 -22.78 -10.30 13.63
C LYS A 251 -23.40 -10.26 15.03
N GLY A 252 -22.70 -10.78 16.03
CA GLY A 252 -23.29 -10.96 17.37
C GLY A 252 -22.35 -10.53 18.50
N ASN A 253 -21.45 -9.61 18.24
CA ASN A 253 -20.61 -9.01 19.27
C ASN A 253 -21.46 -7.98 20.05
N ASP A 254 -21.77 -8.29 21.29
CA ASP A 254 -22.67 -7.53 22.16
C ASP A 254 -21.97 -6.74 23.27
N LYS A 255 -20.65 -6.91 23.40
CA LYS A 255 -19.82 -6.19 24.37
C LYS A 255 -19.00 -5.16 23.63
N HIS A 256 -19.18 -3.88 23.98
CA HIS A 256 -18.53 -2.76 23.36
C HIS A 256 -17.68 -2.03 24.39
N ILE A 257 -16.42 -1.80 24.05
CA ILE A 257 -15.47 -1.11 24.90
C ILE A 257 -14.77 -0.04 24.04
N GLU A 258 -14.78 1.18 24.49
CA GLU A 258 -14.08 2.27 23.84
C GLU A 258 -12.77 2.56 24.55
N PHE A 259 -11.75 2.87 23.76
CA PHE A 259 -10.43 3.25 24.23
C PHE A 259 -9.97 4.55 23.57
N GLU A 260 -9.29 5.36 24.33
CA GLU A 260 -8.43 6.40 23.76
C GLU A 260 -7.30 5.71 22.98
N ARG A 261 -7.23 5.98 21.67
CA ARG A 261 -6.32 5.28 20.73
C ARG A 261 -4.86 5.31 21.19
N ASP A 262 -4.35 6.50 21.53
CA ASP A 262 -2.94 6.66 21.88
C ASP A 262 -2.59 5.99 23.21
N ARG A 263 -3.53 6.01 24.15
CA ARG A 263 -3.37 5.33 25.44
C ARG A 263 -3.32 3.81 25.25
N LEU A 264 -4.26 3.23 24.48
CA LEU A 264 -4.24 1.81 24.12
C LEU A 264 -2.97 1.43 23.36
N THR A 265 -2.58 2.25 22.37
CA THR A 265 -1.35 2.01 21.58
C THR A 265 -0.11 1.94 22.49
N ASN A 266 0.03 2.88 23.41
CA ASN A 266 1.18 2.94 24.29
C ASN A 266 1.19 1.80 25.31
N ALA A 267 0.02 1.42 25.84
CA ALA A 267 -0.11 0.28 26.76
C ALA A 267 0.27 -1.04 26.07
N VAL A 268 -0.30 -1.31 24.89
CA VAL A 268 0.03 -2.53 24.14
C VAL A 268 1.52 -2.56 23.77
N LYS A 269 2.10 -1.45 23.33
CA LYS A 269 3.55 -1.38 23.01
C LYS A 269 4.41 -1.71 24.22
N ARG A 270 4.13 -1.13 25.40
CA ARG A 270 4.91 -1.37 26.62
C ARG A 270 4.79 -2.81 27.10
N VAL A 271 3.55 -3.31 27.17
CA VAL A 271 3.28 -4.66 27.67
C VAL A 271 3.86 -5.72 26.71
N ALA A 272 3.80 -5.49 25.41
CA ALA A 272 4.34 -6.41 24.40
C ALA A 272 5.86 -6.61 24.50
N LEU A 273 6.61 -5.71 25.14
CA LEU A 273 8.05 -5.89 25.38
C LEU A 273 8.37 -7.14 26.22
N MET A 274 7.41 -7.60 27.06
CA MET A 274 7.54 -8.79 27.89
C MET A 274 6.83 -10.01 27.30
N SER A 275 6.35 -9.91 26.04
CA SER A 275 5.71 -11.04 25.37
C SER A 275 6.74 -12.03 24.81
N ASN A 276 6.32 -13.27 24.66
CA ASN A 276 7.10 -14.25 23.92
C ASN A 276 7.25 -13.80 22.45
N GLU A 277 8.48 -13.80 21.93
CA GLU A 277 8.80 -13.31 20.59
C GLU A 277 8.05 -14.02 19.46
N ARG A 278 7.70 -15.30 19.64
CA ARG A 278 6.99 -16.10 18.64
C ARG A 278 5.48 -15.80 18.62
N SER A 279 4.87 -15.76 19.80
CA SER A 279 3.42 -15.57 19.91
C SER A 279 3.02 -14.10 19.87
N ARG A 280 3.87 -13.20 20.40
CA ARG A 280 3.57 -11.77 20.63
C ARG A 280 2.21 -11.57 21.29
N ALA A 281 1.84 -12.50 22.19
CA ALA A 281 0.52 -12.54 22.80
C ALA A 281 0.40 -11.47 23.89
N VAL A 282 -0.67 -10.71 23.83
CA VAL A 282 -1.12 -9.81 24.89
C VAL A 282 -2.53 -10.18 25.30
N LYS A 283 -2.77 -10.20 26.61
CA LYS A 283 -4.03 -10.57 27.23
C LYS A 283 -4.75 -9.31 27.67
N PHE A 284 -6.03 -9.24 27.36
CA PHE A 284 -6.95 -8.22 27.81
C PHE A 284 -7.89 -8.86 28.84
N GLN A 285 -7.69 -8.51 30.10
CA GLN A 285 -8.60 -8.84 31.18
C GLN A 285 -9.57 -7.67 31.32
N ILE A 286 -10.81 -7.90 30.94
CA ILE A 286 -11.88 -6.92 30.93
C ILE A 286 -12.71 -7.09 32.17
N ASP A 287 -12.72 -6.07 33.00
CA ASP A 287 -13.52 -6.00 34.21
C ASP A 287 -14.37 -4.70 34.20
N ARG A 288 -15.20 -4.53 35.21
CA ARG A 288 -15.99 -3.32 35.33
C ARG A 288 -15.09 -2.10 35.41
N ASP A 289 -15.33 -1.13 34.51
CA ASP A 289 -14.68 0.18 34.42
C ASP A 289 -13.15 0.15 34.18
N LYS A 290 -12.59 -1.02 33.83
CA LYS A 290 -11.16 -1.15 33.51
C LYS A 290 -10.85 -2.32 32.59
N VAL A 291 -9.73 -2.19 31.88
CA VAL A 291 -9.10 -3.28 31.14
C VAL A 291 -7.63 -3.38 31.59
N ASP A 292 -7.23 -4.53 32.07
CA ASP A 292 -5.85 -4.86 32.36
C ASP A 292 -5.23 -5.52 31.10
N VAL A 293 -4.26 -4.84 30.50
CA VAL A 293 -3.46 -5.39 29.39
C VAL A 293 -2.22 -6.03 30.02
N THR A 294 -2.03 -7.33 29.78
CA THR A 294 -0.93 -8.09 30.39
C THR A 294 -0.19 -8.94 29.36
N SER A 295 1.06 -9.21 29.63
CA SER A 295 1.87 -10.17 28.89
C SER A 295 2.86 -10.83 29.82
N SER A 296 3.21 -12.09 29.56
CA SER A 296 4.19 -12.82 30.31
C SER A 296 5.01 -13.75 29.42
N SER A 297 6.28 -13.89 29.75
CA SER A 297 7.19 -14.85 29.16
C SER A 297 8.02 -15.51 30.29
N PRO A 298 8.20 -16.83 30.25
CA PRO A 298 9.04 -17.51 31.25
C PRO A 298 10.46 -16.95 31.35
N ASP A 299 10.99 -16.45 30.22
CA ASP A 299 12.38 -16.00 30.16
C ASP A 299 12.55 -14.51 30.54
N LEU A 300 11.48 -13.70 30.36
CA LEU A 300 11.55 -12.24 30.55
C LEU A 300 10.81 -11.73 31.77
N GLY A 301 9.79 -12.47 32.27
CA GLY A 301 8.91 -12.04 33.33
C GLY A 301 7.53 -11.56 32.80
N GLU A 302 6.93 -10.62 33.52
CA GLU A 302 5.57 -10.14 33.21
C GLU A 302 5.48 -8.61 33.16
N ALA A 303 4.52 -8.11 32.40
CA ALA A 303 4.13 -6.70 32.37
C ALA A 303 2.62 -6.59 32.43
N LYS A 304 2.16 -5.52 33.09
CA LYS A 304 0.75 -5.18 33.23
C LYS A 304 0.55 -3.68 33.14
N GLU A 305 -0.47 -3.28 32.41
CA GLU A 305 -0.94 -1.90 32.39
C GLU A 305 -2.47 -1.87 32.46
N THR A 306 -3.01 -1.01 33.33
CA THR A 306 -4.45 -0.86 33.55
C THR A 306 -4.96 0.37 32.79
N LEU A 307 -5.98 0.17 31.96
CA LEU A 307 -6.67 1.22 31.22
C LEU A 307 -8.06 1.43 31.82
N PRO A 308 -8.44 2.66 32.21
CA PRO A 308 -9.81 2.98 32.56
C PRO A 308 -10.67 2.98 31.29
N VAL A 309 -11.83 2.36 31.37
CA VAL A 309 -12.83 2.30 30.28
C VAL A 309 -14.23 2.36 30.88
N GLU A 310 -15.23 2.71 30.06
CA GLU A 310 -16.62 2.59 30.44
C GLU A 310 -17.14 1.22 30.04
N TYR A 311 -17.20 0.29 30.99
CA TYR A 311 -17.71 -1.05 30.79
C TYR A 311 -18.43 -1.58 32.02
N ALA A 312 -19.66 -2.02 31.84
CA ALA A 312 -20.51 -2.56 32.92
C ALA A 312 -20.94 -4.02 32.68
N GLY A 313 -20.39 -4.66 31.65
CA GLY A 313 -20.69 -6.06 31.32
C GLY A 313 -20.00 -7.08 32.23
N SER A 314 -20.18 -8.37 31.92
CA SER A 314 -19.55 -9.47 32.65
C SER A 314 -18.02 -9.46 32.42
N PRO A 315 -17.23 -9.78 33.45
CA PRO A 315 -15.81 -9.95 33.29
C PRO A 315 -15.48 -11.01 32.24
N MET A 316 -14.43 -10.75 31.43
CA MET A 316 -13.95 -11.71 30.43
C MET A 316 -12.46 -11.51 30.15
N GLN A 317 -11.85 -12.54 29.59
CA GLN A 317 -10.44 -12.51 29.23
C GLN A 317 -10.28 -12.92 27.75
N ILE A 318 -9.49 -12.16 26.99
CA ILE A 318 -9.23 -12.48 25.59
C ILE A 318 -7.76 -12.16 25.26
N CYS A 319 -7.16 -12.96 24.37
CA CYS A 319 -5.77 -12.77 23.95
C CYS A 319 -5.69 -12.42 22.47
N PHE A 320 -4.80 -11.48 22.16
CA PHE A 320 -4.49 -11.10 20.78
C PHE A 320 -3.00 -11.06 20.49
N ASN A 321 -2.64 -11.17 19.24
CA ASN A 321 -1.30 -10.80 18.79
C ASN A 321 -1.17 -9.28 18.88
N ALA A 322 -0.19 -8.80 19.67
CA ALA A 322 0.05 -7.38 19.90
C ALA A 322 0.28 -6.61 18.59
N GLN A 323 1.01 -7.20 17.63
CA GLN A 323 1.28 -6.55 16.36
C GLN A 323 -0.01 -6.31 15.58
N TYR A 324 -0.96 -7.24 15.60
CA TYR A 324 -2.22 -7.08 14.88
C TYR A 324 -3.07 -5.95 15.45
N VAL A 325 -3.06 -5.80 16.78
CA VAL A 325 -3.73 -4.66 17.45
C VAL A 325 -3.02 -3.36 17.08
N LEU A 326 -1.69 -3.32 17.12
CA LEU A 326 -0.90 -2.12 16.82
C LEU A 326 -1.00 -1.69 15.35
N ASP A 327 -1.10 -2.63 14.41
CA ASP A 327 -1.25 -2.32 12.99
C ASP A 327 -2.58 -1.59 12.72
N PHE A 328 -3.67 -2.04 13.34
CA PHE A 328 -4.94 -1.33 13.27
C PHE A 328 -4.85 0.07 13.89
N LEU A 329 -4.31 0.18 15.10
CA LEU A 329 -4.18 1.46 15.81
C LEU A 329 -3.32 2.47 15.04
N ALA A 330 -2.32 1.99 14.30
CA ALA A 330 -1.49 2.85 13.45
C ALA A 330 -2.21 3.31 12.17
N ALA A 331 -3.22 2.57 11.72
CA ALA A 331 -3.95 2.86 10.50
C ALA A 331 -5.15 3.81 10.70
N VAL A 332 -5.58 4.04 11.94
CA VAL A 332 -6.71 4.92 12.27
C VAL A 332 -6.22 6.30 12.72
N ALA A 333 -6.98 7.33 12.36
CA ALA A 333 -6.66 8.70 12.71
C ALA A 333 -7.57 9.27 13.83
N THR A 334 -8.66 8.56 14.19
CA THR A 334 -9.58 8.98 15.25
C THR A 334 -8.94 8.86 16.63
N ASP A 335 -9.35 9.72 17.56
CA ASP A 335 -8.83 9.70 18.93
C ASP A 335 -9.37 8.51 19.74
N VAL A 336 -10.54 7.99 19.36
CA VAL A 336 -11.22 6.89 20.03
C VAL A 336 -11.39 5.72 19.07
N VAL A 337 -11.21 4.51 19.59
CA VAL A 337 -11.45 3.25 18.90
C VAL A 337 -12.34 2.35 19.75
N SER A 338 -13.17 1.54 19.11
CA SER A 338 -14.01 0.54 19.79
C SER A 338 -13.44 -0.86 19.60
N LEU A 339 -13.61 -1.70 20.61
CA LEU A 339 -13.40 -3.14 20.59
C LEU A 339 -14.75 -3.81 20.87
N GLU A 340 -15.23 -4.58 19.91
CA GLU A 340 -16.51 -5.30 19.99
C GLU A 340 -16.24 -6.79 20.17
N LEU A 341 -16.82 -7.40 21.19
CA LEU A 341 -16.58 -8.78 21.61
C LEU A 341 -17.89 -9.53 21.83
N LYS A 342 -17.85 -10.86 21.66
CA LYS A 342 -18.92 -11.76 22.06
C LYS A 342 -18.50 -12.62 23.26
N ASP A 343 -17.40 -13.33 23.11
CA ASP A 343 -16.84 -14.24 24.09
C ASP A 343 -15.31 -14.35 23.93
N GLU A 344 -14.67 -15.17 24.72
CA GLU A 344 -13.20 -15.30 24.80
C GLU A 344 -12.55 -15.96 23.57
N VAL A 345 -13.36 -16.61 22.71
CA VAL A 345 -12.87 -17.45 21.58
C VAL A 345 -13.41 -17.03 20.23
N SER A 346 -14.42 -16.16 20.20
CA SER A 346 -15.00 -15.62 18.97
C SER A 346 -14.16 -14.45 18.43
N GLN A 347 -14.28 -14.20 17.14
CA GLN A 347 -13.62 -13.07 16.48
C GLN A 347 -14.04 -11.75 17.14
N ALA A 348 -13.05 -10.92 17.41
CA ALA A 348 -13.26 -9.54 17.83
C ALA A 348 -13.31 -8.59 16.63
N VAL A 349 -13.96 -7.46 16.79
CA VAL A 349 -14.00 -6.38 15.81
C VAL A 349 -13.45 -5.12 16.43
N MET A 350 -12.57 -4.43 15.72
CA MET A 350 -12.13 -3.08 16.08
C MET A 350 -12.59 -2.09 15.02
N LYS A 351 -13.03 -0.92 15.45
CA LYS A 351 -13.48 0.18 14.58
C LYS A 351 -12.99 1.53 15.08
N PRO A 352 -12.75 2.51 14.21
CA PRO A 352 -12.61 3.89 14.63
C PRO A 352 -13.99 4.43 15.07
N VAL A 353 -14.01 5.26 16.09
CA VAL A 353 -15.23 5.96 16.54
C VAL A 353 -15.21 7.38 15.99
N GLY A 354 -16.33 7.81 15.37
CA GLY A 354 -16.44 9.13 14.76
C GLY A 354 -15.63 9.34 13.48
N ALA A 355 -15.32 8.26 12.76
CA ALA A 355 -14.71 8.39 11.43
C ALA A 355 -15.72 8.93 10.41
N GLU A 356 -15.27 9.82 9.54
CA GLU A 356 -16.09 10.41 8.49
C GLU A 356 -15.57 10.02 7.10
N GLY A 357 -16.49 9.82 6.15
CA GLY A 357 -16.19 9.55 4.75
C GLY A 357 -15.83 8.10 4.41
N TYR A 358 -15.74 7.21 5.41
CA TYR A 358 -15.51 5.78 5.21
C TYR A 358 -16.03 4.96 6.39
N ASP A 359 -16.37 3.71 6.12
CA ASP A 359 -16.58 2.68 7.14
C ASP A 359 -15.35 1.77 7.19
N TYR A 360 -14.84 1.53 8.40
CA TYR A 360 -13.68 0.65 8.61
C TYR A 360 -14.00 -0.43 9.64
N THR A 361 -13.93 -1.66 9.19
CA THR A 361 -14.11 -2.86 10.02
C THR A 361 -12.82 -3.67 10.03
N TYR A 362 -12.26 -3.87 11.22
CA TYR A 362 -11.08 -4.71 11.40
C TYR A 362 -11.43 -5.90 12.29
N VAL A 363 -11.38 -7.10 11.71
CA VAL A 363 -11.62 -8.36 12.43
C VAL A 363 -10.29 -8.95 12.89
N ILE A 364 -10.21 -9.36 14.13
CA ILE A 364 -9.02 -9.99 14.71
C ILE A 364 -9.41 -11.31 15.39
N MET A 365 -8.67 -12.38 15.05
CA MET A 365 -8.84 -13.69 15.66
C MET A 365 -8.16 -13.71 17.02
N PRO A 366 -8.86 -14.17 18.08
CA PRO A 366 -8.22 -14.35 19.37
C PRO A 366 -7.22 -15.51 19.34
N MET A 367 -6.19 -15.41 20.18
CA MET A 367 -5.21 -16.47 20.39
C MET A 367 -5.63 -17.38 21.56
N ARG A 368 -5.43 -18.67 21.41
CA ARG A 368 -5.52 -19.63 22.51
C ARG A 368 -4.13 -19.76 23.13
N LEU A 369 -4.03 -19.45 24.42
CA LEU A 369 -2.82 -19.62 25.20
C LEU A 369 -2.87 -20.93 25.98
#